data_52775715b3381a7411d486e2d96c0d80
#
_entry.id   52775715b3381a7411d486e2d96c0d80
#
_cell.length_a   1.000
_cell.length_b   1.000
_cell.length_c   1.000
_cell.angle_alpha   90.00
_cell.angle_beta   90.00
_cell.angle_gamma   90.00
#
_symmetry.space_group_name_H-M   'P 1'
#
loop_
_entity.id
_entity.type
_entity.pdbx_description
1 polymer ?
#
loop_
_entity_poly.entity_id
_entity_poly.type
_entity_poly.pdbx_seq_one_letter_code
_entity_poly.pdbx_strand_id
1 'polypeptide(L)'
;MNENVNHGRALLWKAIMVFPVVWIILSLFNTVTFWHSTLLGIVLLLLSYFLGDMMVLPKMGNITATLGDFVLSLIVIWGGLNLLGYSEAFGEALFTSIVLAIGEYFYHLWLERTQFRKPANTDELSPR
;
A
#
# COMPACT_ATOMS: atom_id res chain seq x y z
N MET A 1 9.79 -14.45 -11.48
CA MET A 1 10.36 -13.54 -10.52
C MET A 1 9.80 -13.73 -9.13
N ASN A 2 8.52 -13.79 -9.03
CA ASN A 2 7.88 -13.77 -7.73
C ASN A 2 7.27 -15.11 -7.37
N GLU A 3 7.94 -16.16 -7.83
CA GLU A 3 7.47 -17.50 -7.54
C GLU A 3 7.47 -17.78 -6.05
N ASN A 4 8.38 -17.12 -5.32
CA ASN A 4 8.52 -17.34 -3.89
C ASN A 4 7.71 -16.37 -3.06
N VAL A 5 6.94 -15.48 -3.70
CA VAL A 5 6.12 -14.53 -2.96
C VAL A 5 4.88 -15.23 -2.44
N ASN A 6 4.69 -15.14 -1.14
CA ASN A 6 3.45 -15.61 -0.53
C ASN A 6 2.44 -14.48 -0.58
N HIS A 7 1.63 -14.47 -1.63
CA HIS A 7 0.67 -13.37 -1.85
C HIS A 7 -0.35 -13.25 -0.73
N GLY A 8 -0.80 -14.38 -0.19
CA GLY A 8 -1.76 -14.33 0.90
C GLY A 8 -1.19 -13.64 2.13
N ARG A 9 0.04 -13.98 2.49
CA ARG A 9 0.69 -13.37 3.65
C ARG A 9 1.00 -11.90 3.39
N ALA A 10 1.48 -11.59 2.19
CA ALA A 10 1.80 -10.21 1.85
C ALA A 10 0.56 -9.33 1.86
N LEU A 11 -0.55 -9.83 1.29
CA LEU A 11 -1.82 -9.10 1.30
C LEU A 11 -2.38 -8.95 2.70
N LEU A 12 -2.24 -9.99 3.54
CA LEU A 12 -2.72 -9.90 4.91
C LEU A 12 -2.01 -8.78 5.68
N TRP A 13 -0.69 -8.74 5.62
CA TRP A 13 0.05 -7.70 6.33
C TRP A 13 -0.24 -6.32 5.77
N LYS A 14 -0.40 -6.22 4.45
CA LYS A 14 -0.76 -4.95 3.85
C LYS A 14 -2.15 -4.51 4.30
N ALA A 15 -3.10 -5.44 4.36
CA ALA A 15 -4.44 -5.12 4.84
C ALA A 15 -4.42 -4.64 6.28
N ILE A 16 -3.61 -5.28 7.13
CA ILE A 16 -3.46 -4.87 8.52
C ILE A 16 -2.90 -3.45 8.61
N MET A 17 -2.11 -3.04 7.63
CA MET A 17 -1.59 -1.69 7.60
C MET A 17 -2.61 -0.71 7.00
N VAL A 18 -3.26 -1.07 5.91
CA VAL A 18 -4.13 -0.15 5.16
C VAL A 18 -5.44 0.12 5.89
N PHE A 19 -6.14 -0.93 6.33
CA PHE A 19 -7.49 -0.75 6.85
C PHE A 19 -7.55 0.05 8.14
N PRO A 20 -6.71 -0.18 9.15
CA PRO A 20 -6.75 0.68 10.32
C PRO A 20 -6.51 2.15 9.98
N VAL A 21 -5.62 2.43 9.03
CA VAL A 21 -5.34 3.81 8.64
C VAL A 21 -6.58 4.47 8.03
N VAL A 22 -7.20 3.81 7.04
CA VAL A 22 -8.38 4.42 6.41
C VAL A 22 -9.56 4.49 7.37
N TRP A 23 -9.75 3.49 8.22
CA TRP A 23 -10.85 3.52 9.18
C TRP A 23 -10.68 4.64 10.21
N ILE A 24 -9.46 4.78 10.73
CA ILE A 24 -9.21 5.78 11.76
C ILE A 24 -9.27 7.18 11.16
N ILE A 25 -8.59 7.41 10.06
CA ILE A 25 -8.51 8.77 9.54
C ILE A 25 -9.81 9.18 8.87
N LEU A 26 -10.38 8.34 8.01
CA LEU A 26 -11.55 8.73 7.24
C LEU A 26 -12.84 8.58 8.03
N SER A 27 -12.99 7.50 8.78
CA SER A 27 -14.26 7.24 9.44
C SER A 27 -14.32 7.74 10.86
N LEU A 28 -13.23 7.58 11.63
CA LEU A 28 -13.25 8.01 13.03
C LEU A 28 -13.04 9.51 13.18
N PHE A 29 -12.05 10.07 12.47
CA PHE A 29 -11.73 11.49 12.61
C PHE A 29 -12.41 12.37 11.59
N ASN A 30 -13.04 11.79 10.58
CA ASN A 30 -13.78 12.53 9.56
C ASN A 30 -15.16 11.89 9.44
N THR A 31 -15.89 12.24 8.40
CA THR A 31 -17.29 11.84 8.32
C THR A 31 -17.57 10.72 7.33
N VAL A 32 -16.54 10.08 6.84
CA VAL A 32 -16.72 9.00 5.86
C VAL A 32 -17.28 7.79 6.58
N THR A 33 -18.33 7.19 6.00
CA THR A 33 -18.93 6.00 6.63
C THR A 33 -17.94 4.84 6.60
N PHE A 34 -18.09 3.94 7.56
CA PHE A 34 -17.22 2.77 7.66
C PHE A 34 -17.17 1.97 6.35
N TRP A 35 -18.34 1.82 5.72
CA TRP A 35 -18.40 1.02 4.50
C TRP A 35 -17.70 1.70 3.33
N HIS A 36 -17.78 3.02 3.22
CA HIS A 36 -17.07 3.75 2.18
C HIS A 36 -15.56 3.69 2.42
N SER A 37 -15.12 3.83 3.66
CA SER A 37 -13.70 3.66 3.98
C SER A 37 -13.22 2.27 3.63
N THR A 38 -14.02 1.26 3.94
CA THR A 38 -13.66 -0.13 3.64
C THR A 38 -13.56 -0.33 2.13
N LEU A 39 -14.51 0.21 1.37
CA LEU A 39 -14.48 0.10 -0.08
C LEU A 39 -13.20 0.73 -0.65
N LEU A 40 -12.89 1.94 -0.20
CA LEU A 40 -11.67 2.61 -0.66
C LEU A 40 -10.44 1.82 -0.26
N GLY A 41 -10.44 1.25 0.94
CA GLY A 41 -9.34 0.41 1.40
C GLY A 41 -9.14 -0.82 0.52
N ILE A 42 -10.24 -1.46 0.12
CA ILE A 42 -10.14 -2.63 -0.76
C ILE A 42 -9.55 -2.25 -2.12
N VAL A 43 -10.08 -1.19 -2.71
CA VAL A 43 -9.59 -0.74 -4.02
C VAL A 43 -8.10 -0.39 -3.92
N LEU A 44 -7.75 0.34 -2.88
CA LEU A 44 -6.38 0.78 -2.69
C LEU A 44 -5.45 -0.40 -2.43
N LEU A 45 -5.90 -1.33 -1.59
CA LEU A 45 -5.12 -2.53 -1.28
C LEU A 45 -4.76 -3.29 -2.56
N LEU A 46 -5.76 -3.55 -3.40
CA LEU A 46 -5.54 -4.33 -4.60
C LEU A 46 -4.70 -3.59 -5.63
N LEU A 47 -5.01 -2.32 -5.87
CA LEU A 47 -4.26 -1.55 -6.86
C LEU A 47 -2.81 -1.35 -6.43
N SER A 48 -2.60 -0.96 -5.18
CA SER A 48 -1.24 -0.72 -4.72
C SER A 48 -0.44 -2.00 -4.62
N TYR A 49 -1.10 -3.12 -4.31
CA TYR A 49 -0.38 -4.38 -4.23
C TYR A 49 0.09 -4.83 -5.62
N PHE A 50 -0.83 -4.89 -6.58
CA PHE A 50 -0.47 -5.41 -7.89
C PHE A 50 0.37 -4.44 -8.69
N LEU A 51 0.10 -3.15 -8.61
CA LEU A 51 0.87 -2.17 -9.38
C LEU A 51 2.12 -1.74 -8.64
N GLY A 52 2.00 -1.41 -7.37
CA GLY A 52 3.12 -0.88 -6.62
C GLY A 52 4.06 -1.96 -6.13
N ASP A 53 3.53 -2.89 -5.35
CA ASP A 53 4.38 -3.84 -4.66
C ASP A 53 4.94 -4.91 -5.59
N MET A 54 4.13 -5.39 -6.53
CA MET A 54 4.55 -6.49 -7.39
C MET A 54 5.23 -6.02 -8.66
N MET A 55 4.96 -4.81 -9.12
CA MET A 55 5.52 -4.33 -10.38
C MET A 55 6.60 -3.26 -10.17
N VAL A 56 6.28 -2.22 -9.41
CA VAL A 56 7.21 -1.10 -9.28
C VAL A 56 8.33 -1.41 -8.30
N LEU A 57 8.00 -1.96 -7.14
CA LEU A 57 9.00 -2.18 -6.10
C LEU A 57 10.16 -3.07 -6.56
N PRO A 58 9.92 -4.24 -7.18
CA PRO A 58 11.04 -5.07 -7.58
C PRO A 58 11.92 -4.46 -8.65
N LYS A 59 11.34 -3.58 -9.48
CA LYS A 59 12.07 -3.02 -10.62
C LYS A 59 12.69 -1.67 -10.34
N MET A 60 12.04 -0.85 -9.52
CA MET A 60 12.44 0.54 -9.34
C MET A 60 12.79 0.91 -7.91
N GLY A 61 12.66 -0.02 -6.99
CA GLY A 61 13.06 0.20 -5.61
C GLY A 61 12.01 0.86 -4.74
N ASN A 62 12.32 0.93 -3.45
CA ASN A 62 11.36 1.33 -2.44
C ASN A 62 10.95 2.80 -2.54
N ILE A 63 11.89 3.70 -2.77
CA ILE A 63 11.55 5.12 -2.83
C ILE A 63 10.57 5.39 -3.95
N THR A 64 10.84 4.86 -5.14
CA THR A 64 9.95 5.05 -6.28
C THR A 64 8.59 4.41 -6.03
N ALA A 65 8.58 3.21 -5.46
CA ALA A 65 7.33 2.53 -5.14
C ALA A 65 6.52 3.30 -4.11
N THR A 66 7.17 3.83 -3.09
CA THR A 66 6.49 4.60 -2.06
C THR A 66 5.90 5.90 -2.61
N LEU A 67 6.64 6.59 -3.45
CA LEU A 67 6.11 7.80 -4.09
C LEU A 67 4.93 7.47 -5.00
N GLY A 68 5.03 6.36 -5.74
CA GLY A 68 3.91 5.91 -6.56
C GLY A 68 2.69 5.57 -5.74
N ASP A 69 2.89 4.90 -4.61
CA ASP A 69 1.79 4.57 -3.71
C ASP A 69 1.16 5.82 -3.11
N PHE A 70 1.97 6.84 -2.81
CA PHE A 70 1.43 8.09 -2.32
C PHE A 70 0.50 8.73 -3.36
N VAL A 71 0.97 8.85 -4.59
CA VAL A 71 0.17 9.44 -5.66
C VAL A 71 -1.08 8.61 -5.91
N LEU A 72 -0.93 7.29 -5.97
CA LEU A 72 -2.06 6.40 -6.18
C LEU A 72 -3.08 6.54 -5.06
N SER A 73 -2.62 6.56 -3.82
CA SER A 73 -3.50 6.70 -2.66
C SER A 73 -4.26 8.02 -2.72
N LEU A 74 -3.56 9.09 -3.05
CA LEU A 74 -4.20 10.40 -3.13
C LEU A 74 -5.29 10.40 -4.20
N ILE A 75 -5.00 9.86 -5.37
CA ILE A 75 -5.97 9.81 -6.46
C ILE A 75 -7.16 8.94 -6.07
N VAL A 76 -6.92 7.75 -5.55
CA VAL A 76 -7.99 6.82 -5.23
C VAL A 76 -8.87 7.38 -4.11
N ILE A 77 -8.26 7.87 -3.04
CA ILE A 77 -9.04 8.35 -1.89
C ILE A 77 -9.77 9.63 -2.24
N TRP A 78 -9.07 10.61 -2.79
CA TRP A 78 -9.68 11.88 -3.13
C TRP A 78 -10.75 11.71 -4.21
N GLY A 79 -10.39 11.04 -5.29
CA GLY A 79 -11.34 10.78 -6.38
C GLY A 79 -12.49 9.91 -5.94
N GLY A 80 -12.19 8.87 -5.16
CA GLY A 80 -13.21 7.97 -4.65
C GLY A 80 -14.18 8.67 -3.72
N LEU A 81 -13.68 9.51 -2.82
CA LEU A 81 -14.54 10.27 -1.91
C LEU A 81 -15.45 11.22 -2.68
N ASN A 82 -14.91 11.89 -3.71
CA ASN A 82 -15.75 12.75 -4.53
C ASN A 82 -16.86 11.96 -5.22
N LEU A 83 -16.54 10.80 -5.76
CA LEU A 83 -17.55 9.96 -6.41
C LEU A 83 -18.60 9.47 -5.42
N LEU A 84 -18.22 9.28 -4.17
CA LEU A 84 -19.13 8.81 -3.14
C LEU A 84 -19.92 9.94 -2.49
N GLY A 85 -19.70 11.18 -2.91
CA GLY A 85 -20.50 12.31 -2.43
C GLY A 85 -19.83 13.14 -1.36
N TYR A 86 -18.58 12.88 -1.03
CA TYR A 86 -17.86 13.67 -0.02
C TYR A 86 -17.09 14.77 -0.73
N SER A 87 -17.66 15.97 -0.75
CA SER A 87 -16.98 17.11 -1.34
C SER A 87 -15.94 17.66 -0.37
N GLU A 88 -14.97 18.37 -0.90
CA GLU A 88 -13.93 19.03 -0.10
C GLU A 88 -13.16 18.06 0.78
N ALA A 89 -12.88 16.88 0.24
CA ALA A 89 -12.18 15.83 0.99
C ALA A 89 -10.69 15.78 0.70
N PHE A 90 -10.15 16.81 0.04
CA PHE A 90 -8.74 16.77 -0.35
C PHE A 90 -7.81 16.70 0.86
N GLY A 91 -8.11 17.47 1.91
CA GLY A 91 -7.27 17.49 3.10
C GLY A 91 -7.15 16.14 3.76
N GLU A 92 -8.29 15.48 3.96
CA GLU A 92 -8.27 14.16 4.59
C GLU A 92 -7.66 13.10 3.66
N ALA A 93 -7.86 13.25 2.35
CA ALA A 93 -7.22 12.35 1.40
C ALA A 93 -5.70 12.53 1.41
N LEU A 94 -5.25 13.78 1.47
CA LEU A 94 -3.81 14.06 1.52
C LEU A 94 -3.19 13.51 2.79
N PHE A 95 -3.81 13.77 3.94
CA PHE A 95 -3.29 13.29 5.21
C PHE A 95 -3.23 11.77 5.24
N THR A 96 -4.31 11.12 4.80
CA THR A 96 -4.34 9.66 4.75
C THR A 96 -3.24 9.11 3.85
N SER A 97 -3.04 9.75 2.70
CA SER A 97 -2.03 9.29 1.75
C SER A 97 -0.62 9.44 2.31
N ILE A 98 -0.37 10.51 3.07
CA ILE A 98 0.94 10.68 3.72
C ILE A 98 1.17 9.57 4.74
N VAL A 99 0.19 9.29 5.57
CA VAL A 99 0.31 8.24 6.59
C VAL A 99 0.50 6.88 5.92
N LEU A 100 -0.26 6.61 4.87
CA LEU A 100 -0.10 5.36 4.13
C LEU A 100 1.28 5.26 3.51
N ALA A 101 1.80 6.36 2.96
CA ALA A 101 3.13 6.34 2.36
C ALA A 101 4.21 5.97 3.36
N ILE A 102 4.10 6.49 4.58
CA ILE A 102 5.04 6.12 5.64
C ILE A 102 4.95 4.63 5.93
N GLY A 103 3.74 4.12 6.07
CA GLY A 103 3.55 2.69 6.29
C GLY A 103 4.03 1.84 5.12
N GLU A 104 3.79 2.32 3.89
CA GLU A 104 4.23 1.60 2.70
C GLU A 104 5.74 1.49 2.63
N TYR A 105 6.45 2.54 3.03
CA TYR A 105 7.90 2.48 3.00
C TYR A 105 8.41 1.32 3.86
N PHE A 106 7.88 1.17 5.06
CA PHE A 106 8.29 0.08 5.95
C PHE A 106 7.78 -1.28 5.46
N TYR A 107 6.57 -1.31 4.90
CA TYR A 107 6.03 -2.53 4.33
C TYR A 107 6.90 -3.00 3.16
N HIS A 108 7.36 -2.07 2.31
CA HIS A 108 8.23 -2.41 1.20
C HIS A 108 9.56 -2.99 1.70
N LEU A 109 10.09 -2.46 2.80
CA LEU A 109 11.31 -3.04 3.38
C LEU A 109 11.08 -4.48 3.80
N TRP A 110 9.91 -4.75 4.40
CA TRP A 110 9.57 -6.11 4.81
C TRP A 110 9.46 -7.03 3.59
N LEU A 111 8.80 -6.56 2.53
CA LEU A 111 8.67 -7.35 1.31
C LEU A 111 10.03 -7.67 0.71
N GLU A 112 10.91 -6.69 0.68
CA GLU A 112 12.23 -6.91 0.10
C GLU A 112 13.03 -7.92 0.89
N ARG A 113 12.87 -7.91 2.21
CA ARG A 113 13.60 -8.84 3.05
C ARG A 113 13.04 -10.25 3.02
N THR A 114 11.73 -10.41 2.89
CA THR A 114 11.10 -11.70 3.10
C THR A 114 10.55 -12.32 1.83
N GLN A 115 10.01 -11.52 0.92
CA GLN A 115 9.29 -12.06 -0.22
C GLN A 115 10.07 -11.96 -1.52
N PHE A 116 10.92 -10.94 -1.64
CA PHE A 116 11.71 -10.76 -2.86
C PHE A 116 13.14 -11.20 -2.72
N ARG A 117 13.48 -11.76 -1.57
CA ARG A 117 14.82 -12.23 -1.31
C ARG A 117 15.14 -13.40 -2.22
N LYS A 118 16.31 -13.38 -2.83
CA LYS A 118 16.70 -14.48 -3.68
C LYS A 118 16.84 -15.75 -2.84
N PRO A 119 16.29 -16.86 -3.34
CA PRO A 119 16.37 -18.09 -2.57
C PRO A 119 17.81 -18.48 -2.31
N ALA A 120 18.05 -18.79 -1.07
CA ALA A 120 19.31 -19.39 -0.64
C ALA A 120 20.53 -18.53 -0.84
N ASN A 121 20.42 -17.43 -1.56
CA ASN A 121 21.62 -16.61 -1.81
C ASN A 121 22.83 -17.49 -2.10
N THR A 122 22.63 -18.49 -2.91
CA THR A 122 23.66 -19.50 -3.11
C THR A 122 24.91 -18.88 -3.69
N ASP A 123 24.74 -17.86 -4.52
CA ASP A 123 25.92 -17.21 -5.09
C ASP A 123 26.76 -16.53 -4.04
N GLU A 124 26.10 -16.02 -3.00
CA GLU A 124 26.83 -15.35 -1.93
C GLU A 124 27.40 -16.34 -0.94
N LEU A 125 26.70 -17.43 -0.75
CA LEU A 125 27.11 -18.41 0.25
C LEU A 125 28.11 -19.41 -0.28
N SER A 126 28.14 -19.63 -1.58
CA SER A 126 29.08 -20.60 -2.08
C SER A 126 30.47 -19.99 -2.11
N PRO A 127 31.46 -20.84 -1.85
CA PRO A 127 32.85 -20.41 -1.96
C PRO A 127 33.13 -19.96 -3.37
N ARG A 128 33.78 -18.86 -3.50
CA ARG A 128 34.10 -18.33 -4.83
C ARG A 128 35.39 -18.88 -5.35
#